data_a65a6b074429b8d16427585a363507f6
#
_entry.id   a65a6b074429b8d16427585a363507f6
#
_cell.length_a   1.000
_cell.length_b   1.000
_cell.length_c   1.000
_cell.angle_alpha   90.00
_cell.angle_beta   90.00
_cell.angle_gamma   90.00
#
_symmetry.space_group_name_H-M   'P 1'
#
loop_
_entity.id
_entity.type
_entity.pdbx_description
1 polymer ?
#
loop_
_entity_poly.entity_id
_entity_poly.type
_entity_poly.pdbx_seq_one_letter_code
_entity_poly.pdbx_strand_id
1 'polypeptide(L)'
;TEALAVIDEVTLDALGDRSLSPLAALESISMLVSAFDVGRDEEAQAIMPLATISVTEDMATSMRLHGLGWKSVYHDEVLAEGLAPEDLPTMLTQRLRWAQGTMQVMFRENPLVQRSLSWGQRIMYFGTMWSYLAGFAGIVYIAAPVLYLTFGVMPVQAWSVDFFARFIPFFLLNQLLFLVVANGRPTWRGAQYSLALFPVWI
;
A
#
# COMPACT_ATOMS: atom_id res chain seq x y z
N THR A 1 9.94 24.61 29.24
CA THR A 1 11.21 25.27 29.71
C THR A 1 11.88 24.49 30.83
N GLU A 2 11.14 23.94 31.81
CA GLU A 2 11.71 23.09 32.87
C GLU A 2 12.22 21.71 32.36
N ALA A 3 11.52 21.09 31.43
CA ALA A 3 11.93 19.80 30.85
C ALA A 3 13.24 19.92 30.04
N LEU A 4 13.45 21.04 29.34
CA LEU A 4 14.71 21.31 28.62
C LEU A 4 15.88 21.53 29.56
N ALA A 5 15.67 22.17 30.72
CA ALA A 5 16.70 22.37 31.72
C ALA A 5 17.15 21.06 32.38
N VAL A 6 16.23 20.15 32.66
CA VAL A 6 16.54 18.82 33.22
C VAL A 6 17.30 17.94 32.20
N ILE A 7 16.99 18.06 30.92
CA ILE A 7 17.69 17.36 29.84
C ILE A 7 19.13 17.90 29.71
N ASP A 8 19.32 19.21 29.85
CA ASP A 8 20.63 19.83 29.71
C ASP A 8 21.57 19.39 30.84
N GLU A 9 21.06 19.31 32.07
CA GLU A 9 21.85 18.91 33.25
C GLU A 9 22.21 17.40 33.24
N VAL A 10 21.27 16.52 32.89
CA VAL A 10 21.49 15.07 32.84
C VAL A 10 22.34 14.65 31.63
N THR A 11 22.17 15.32 30.48
CA THR A 11 22.96 15.01 29.28
C THR A 11 24.37 15.54 29.36
N LEU A 12 24.61 16.71 29.98
CA LEU A 12 25.95 17.25 30.14
C LEU A 12 26.77 16.44 31.16
N ASP A 13 26.15 15.96 32.23
CA ASP A 13 26.81 15.08 33.21
C ASP A 13 27.17 13.73 32.62
N ALA A 14 26.26 13.10 31.84
CA ALA A 14 26.47 11.84 31.16
C ALA A 14 27.51 11.92 30.02
N LEU A 15 27.62 13.05 29.34
CA LEU A 15 28.62 13.28 28.29
C LEU A 15 30.00 13.67 28.84
N GLY A 16 30.07 14.15 30.11
CA GLY A 16 31.30 14.49 30.78
C GLY A 16 32.12 13.29 31.24
N ASP A 17 31.51 12.16 31.47
CA ASP A 17 32.17 10.96 31.93
C ASP A 17 32.53 10.02 30.76
N ARG A 18 33.78 10.09 30.31
CA ARG A 18 34.31 9.35 29.14
C ARG A 18 34.38 7.82 29.32
N SER A 19 33.81 7.26 30.38
CA SER A 19 33.80 5.84 30.67
C SER A 19 32.47 5.13 30.50
N LEU A 20 31.51 5.71 29.79
CA LEU A 20 30.22 5.10 29.52
C LEU A 20 30.41 3.81 28.71
N SER A 21 30.08 2.68 29.32
CA SER A 21 29.99 1.41 28.59
C SER A 21 28.88 1.50 27.52
N PRO A 22 28.94 0.75 26.41
CA PRO A 22 27.90 0.75 25.38
C PRO A 22 26.48 0.49 25.94
N LEU A 23 26.37 -0.22 27.05
CA LEU A 23 25.14 -0.48 27.78
C LEU A 23 24.60 0.78 28.49
N ALA A 24 25.45 1.56 29.12
CA ALA A 24 25.09 2.80 29.81
C ALA A 24 24.67 3.89 28.78
N ALA A 25 25.28 3.90 27.59
CA ALA A 25 24.87 4.76 26.50
C ALA A 25 23.47 4.39 25.98
N LEU A 26 23.16 3.09 25.83
CA LEU A 26 21.84 2.59 25.47
C LEU A 26 20.77 2.91 26.52
N GLU A 27 21.10 2.79 27.82
CA GLU A 27 20.20 3.17 28.90
C GLU A 27 19.92 4.68 28.89
N SER A 28 20.93 5.51 28.69
CA SER A 28 20.78 6.96 28.59
C SER A 28 19.90 7.36 27.41
N ILE A 29 20.06 6.72 26.25
CA ILE A 29 19.22 6.93 25.07
C ILE A 29 17.77 6.45 25.35
N SER A 30 17.58 5.32 26.02
CA SER A 30 16.26 4.83 26.36
C SER A 30 15.53 5.73 27.36
N MET A 31 16.26 6.30 28.34
CA MET A 31 15.71 7.31 29.25
C MET A 31 15.35 8.62 28.53
N LEU A 32 16.18 9.07 27.60
CA LEU A 32 15.85 10.23 26.75
C LEU A 32 14.60 9.98 25.91
N VAL A 33 14.50 8.84 25.26
CA VAL A 33 13.33 8.46 24.48
C VAL A 33 12.07 8.39 25.36
N SER A 34 12.17 7.80 26.56
CA SER A 34 11.04 7.77 27.49
C SER A 34 10.68 9.15 28.08
N ALA A 35 11.65 10.05 28.28
CA ALA A 35 11.40 11.42 28.71
C ALA A 35 10.69 12.26 27.63
N PHE A 36 10.92 11.98 26.35
CA PHE A 36 10.15 12.57 25.24
C PHE A 36 8.74 12.00 25.13
N ASP A 37 8.47 10.84 25.72
CA ASP A 37 7.16 10.18 25.70
C ASP A 37 6.22 10.65 26.86
N VAL A 38 6.80 11.33 27.87
CA VAL A 38 6.10 11.86 29.06
C VAL A 38 5.52 13.25 28.78
N GLY A 39 4.58 13.38 27.90
CA GLY A 39 3.91 14.68 27.72
C GLY A 39 3.11 14.80 26.45
N ARG A 40 2.86 13.69 25.77
CA ARG A 40 1.86 13.68 24.71
C ARG A 40 0.49 13.69 25.35
N ASP A 41 -0.25 14.77 25.14
CA ASP A 41 -1.65 14.87 25.52
C ASP A 41 -2.39 13.63 25.07
N GLU A 42 -3.38 13.17 25.85
CA GLU A 42 -4.18 11.97 25.58
C GLU A 42 -4.79 12.01 24.16
N GLU A 43 -5.03 13.17 23.60
CA GLU A 43 -5.48 13.35 22.21
C GLU A 43 -4.47 12.85 21.18
N ALA A 44 -3.16 12.97 21.44
CA ALA A 44 -2.12 12.46 20.53
C ALA A 44 -1.93 10.94 20.65
N GLN A 45 -2.36 10.33 21.75
CA GLN A 45 -2.29 8.88 21.99
C GLN A 45 -3.46 8.11 21.35
N ALA A 46 -4.59 8.78 21.08
CA ALA A 46 -5.75 8.16 20.44
C ALA A 46 -5.49 7.79 18.96
N ILE A 47 -4.50 8.40 18.34
CA ILE A 47 -4.07 8.09 16.99
C ILE A 47 -2.66 7.51 17.08
N MET A 48 -2.54 6.20 17.12
CA MET A 48 -1.23 5.55 17.00
C MET A 48 -0.54 6.10 15.72
N PRO A 49 0.70 6.64 15.83
CA PRO A 49 1.43 7.06 14.65
C PRO A 49 1.62 5.83 13.77
N LEU A 50 1.44 5.95 12.50
CA LEU A 50 1.59 4.94 11.44
C LEU A 50 1.41 3.48 11.90
N ALA A 51 0.55 2.74 11.25
CA ALA A 51 0.35 1.32 11.52
C ALA A 51 1.59 0.52 11.06
N THR A 52 2.65 0.49 11.86
CA THR A 52 3.93 -0.21 11.58
C THR A 52 3.80 -1.74 11.45
N ILE A 53 2.58 -2.26 11.44
CA ILE A 53 2.26 -3.69 11.34
C ILE A 53 2.55 -4.24 9.94
N SER A 54 2.62 -3.38 8.93
CA SER A 54 2.80 -3.75 7.52
C SER A 54 3.77 -2.81 6.82
N VAL A 55 4.39 -3.29 5.77
CA VAL A 55 5.23 -2.47 4.85
C VAL A 55 4.40 -1.41 4.13
N THR A 56 3.07 -1.59 4.05
CA THR A 56 2.10 -0.61 3.52
C THR A 56 1.37 0.07 4.69
N GLU A 57 2.16 0.71 5.56
CA GLU A 57 1.69 1.45 6.73
C GLU A 57 0.74 2.60 6.38
N ASP A 58 0.94 3.21 5.23
CA ASP A 58 0.12 4.28 4.66
C ASP A 58 -1.32 3.83 4.43
N MET A 59 -1.50 2.69 3.78
CA MET A 59 -2.83 2.11 3.51
C MET A 59 -3.53 1.70 4.82
N ALA A 60 -2.82 1.01 5.71
CA ALA A 60 -3.37 0.56 6.99
C ALA A 60 -3.77 1.77 7.87
N THR A 61 -2.92 2.79 7.95
CA THR A 61 -3.18 4.02 8.69
C THR A 61 -4.39 4.77 8.12
N SER A 62 -4.42 4.95 6.79
CA SER A 62 -5.55 5.61 6.12
C SER A 62 -6.87 4.89 6.38
N MET A 63 -6.86 3.55 6.34
CA MET A 63 -8.05 2.73 6.60
C MET A 63 -8.53 2.88 8.05
N ARG A 64 -7.61 2.94 9.02
CA ARG A 64 -7.94 3.18 10.44
C ARG A 64 -8.50 4.59 10.66
N LEU A 65 -7.87 5.62 10.08
CA LEU A 65 -8.37 6.99 10.15
C LEU A 65 -9.78 7.12 9.59
N HIS A 66 -10.04 6.53 8.43
CA HIS A 66 -11.38 6.49 7.86
C HIS A 66 -12.37 5.73 8.74
N GLY A 67 -11.94 4.64 9.38
CA GLY A 67 -12.74 3.90 10.35
C GLY A 67 -13.09 4.71 11.61
N LEU A 68 -12.27 5.68 11.99
CA LEU A 68 -12.53 6.64 13.07
C LEU A 68 -13.38 7.84 12.62
N GLY A 69 -13.80 7.89 11.36
CA GLY A 69 -14.65 8.95 10.81
C GLY A 69 -13.89 10.12 10.19
N TRP A 70 -12.57 10.08 10.17
CA TRP A 70 -11.76 11.09 9.47
C TRP A 70 -11.98 11.03 7.97
N LYS A 71 -11.78 12.16 7.30
CA LYS A 71 -11.88 12.29 5.85
C LYS A 71 -10.51 12.67 5.30
N SER A 72 -10.12 12.07 4.19
CA SER A 72 -8.94 12.49 3.42
C SER A 72 -9.36 13.41 2.27
N VAL A 73 -8.52 14.40 1.99
CA VAL A 73 -8.66 15.31 0.86
C VAL A 73 -7.35 15.26 0.08
N TYR A 74 -7.46 15.08 -1.22
CA TYR A 74 -6.29 15.17 -2.10
C TYR A 74 -5.91 16.62 -2.32
N HIS A 75 -4.64 16.95 -2.13
CA HIS A 75 -4.07 18.25 -2.43
C HIS A 75 -3.09 18.10 -3.59
N ASP A 76 -3.35 18.83 -4.69
CA ASP A 76 -2.57 18.74 -5.93
C ASP A 76 -1.37 19.70 -5.90
N GLU A 77 -0.43 19.42 -5.02
CA GLU A 77 0.82 20.16 -4.90
C GLU A 77 1.98 19.16 -4.71
N VAL A 78 3.10 19.39 -5.40
CA VAL A 78 4.31 18.57 -5.21
C VAL A 78 5.01 19.02 -3.93
N LEU A 79 4.80 18.29 -2.85
CA LEU A 79 5.36 18.59 -1.53
C LEU A 79 6.70 17.91 -1.26
N ALA A 80 7.01 16.84 -1.97
CA ALA A 80 8.25 16.08 -1.81
C ALA A 80 8.70 15.44 -3.11
N GLU A 81 9.99 15.32 -3.27
CA GLU A 81 10.63 14.57 -4.36
C GLU A 81 11.37 13.38 -3.76
N GLY A 82 11.34 12.24 -4.47
CA GLY A 82 12.01 11.02 -4.05
C GLY A 82 12.76 10.36 -5.20
N LEU A 83 13.76 9.56 -4.87
CA LEU A 83 14.49 8.77 -5.85
C LEU A 83 13.64 7.57 -6.31
N ALA A 84 13.45 7.43 -7.60
CA ALA A 84 12.90 6.21 -8.19
C ALA A 84 13.96 5.09 -8.15
N PRO A 85 13.55 3.81 -8.15
CA PRO A 85 14.49 2.70 -8.33
C PRO A 85 15.28 2.86 -9.63
N GLU A 86 16.60 2.80 -9.54
CA GLU A 86 17.49 3.00 -10.69
C GLU A 86 17.67 1.74 -11.54
N ASP A 87 17.43 0.57 -10.95
CA ASP A 87 17.58 -0.72 -11.62
C ASP A 87 16.33 -1.61 -11.47
N LEU A 88 16.21 -2.60 -12.34
CA LEU A 88 15.09 -3.53 -12.37
C LEU A 88 15.00 -4.38 -11.08
N PRO A 89 16.09 -4.98 -10.54
CA PRO A 89 16.02 -5.73 -9.30
C PRO A 89 15.47 -4.92 -8.10
N THR A 90 15.92 -3.69 -7.95
CA THR A 90 15.42 -2.79 -6.89
C THR A 90 13.94 -2.48 -7.08
N MET A 91 13.51 -2.21 -8.33
CA MET A 91 12.11 -1.99 -8.65
C MET A 91 11.25 -3.22 -8.33
N LEU A 92 11.69 -4.42 -8.72
CA LEU A 92 10.98 -5.67 -8.45
C LEU A 92 10.87 -5.94 -6.95
N THR A 93 11.95 -5.75 -6.21
CA THR A 93 11.97 -5.89 -4.75
C THR A 93 10.99 -4.93 -4.07
N GLN A 94 10.96 -3.67 -4.49
CA GLN A 94 10.01 -2.68 -3.99
C GLN A 94 8.56 -3.10 -4.27
N ARG A 95 8.27 -3.55 -5.49
CA ARG A 95 6.93 -4.00 -5.88
C ARG A 95 6.48 -5.23 -5.09
N LEU A 96 7.38 -6.20 -4.91
CA LEU A 96 7.11 -7.39 -4.10
C LEU A 96 6.79 -7.02 -2.65
N ARG A 97 7.55 -6.11 -2.05
CA ARG A 97 7.28 -5.62 -0.69
C ARG A 97 5.91 -4.97 -0.59
N TRP A 98 5.50 -4.16 -1.57
CA TRP A 98 4.17 -3.56 -1.60
C TRP A 98 3.06 -4.60 -1.73
N ALA A 99 3.24 -5.60 -2.58
CA ALA A 99 2.29 -6.71 -2.71
C ALA A 99 2.14 -7.48 -1.39
N GLN A 100 3.26 -7.88 -0.78
CA GLN A 100 3.28 -8.59 0.51
C GLN A 100 2.61 -7.76 1.61
N GLY A 101 2.98 -6.49 1.75
CA GLY A 101 2.38 -5.59 2.73
C GLY A 101 0.87 -5.43 2.54
N THR A 102 0.44 -5.20 1.30
CA THR A 102 -0.99 -5.06 0.98
C THR A 102 -1.78 -6.34 1.27
N MET A 103 -1.22 -7.51 0.94
CA MET A 103 -1.84 -8.80 1.29
C MET A 103 -1.91 -9.01 2.79
N GLN A 104 -0.86 -8.65 3.54
CA GLN A 104 -0.90 -8.72 5.01
C GLN A 104 -2.03 -7.86 5.58
N VAL A 105 -2.21 -6.65 5.10
CA VAL A 105 -3.33 -5.78 5.52
C VAL A 105 -4.66 -6.40 5.13
N MET A 106 -4.80 -6.92 3.90
CA MET A 106 -6.04 -7.56 3.45
C MET A 106 -6.46 -8.76 4.31
N PHE A 107 -5.51 -9.57 4.75
CA PHE A 107 -5.82 -10.74 5.58
C PHE A 107 -6.02 -10.40 7.06
N ARG A 108 -5.30 -9.41 7.59
CA ARG A 108 -5.40 -9.02 9.00
C ARG A 108 -6.53 -8.03 9.27
N GLU A 109 -6.71 -7.07 8.39
CA GLU A 109 -7.65 -5.97 8.53
C GLU A 109 -8.57 -5.89 7.30
N ASN A 110 -9.24 -7.01 6.96
CA ASN A 110 -10.07 -7.09 5.77
C ASN A 110 -11.12 -5.97 5.73
N PRO A 111 -11.04 -5.06 4.74
CA PRO A 111 -11.93 -3.90 4.68
C PRO A 111 -13.40 -4.26 4.53
N LEU A 112 -13.73 -5.40 3.93
CA LEU A 112 -15.13 -5.82 3.75
C LEU A 112 -15.83 -6.13 5.08
N VAL A 113 -15.06 -6.56 6.10
CA VAL A 113 -15.57 -6.93 7.42
C VAL A 113 -15.60 -5.74 8.39
N GLN A 114 -14.85 -4.69 8.12
CA GLN A 114 -14.76 -3.52 8.98
C GLN A 114 -16.06 -2.69 8.95
N ARG A 115 -16.85 -2.78 10.03
CA ARG A 115 -18.13 -2.09 10.14
C ARG A 115 -18.00 -0.57 10.25
N SER A 116 -16.85 -0.07 10.68
CA SER A 116 -16.54 1.35 10.81
C SER A 116 -16.37 2.08 9.47
N LEU A 117 -16.07 1.34 8.39
CA LEU A 117 -15.94 1.89 7.05
C LEU A 117 -17.30 1.95 6.33
N SER A 118 -17.51 3.01 5.55
CA SER A 118 -18.66 3.09 4.64
C SER A 118 -18.55 2.04 3.53
N TRP A 119 -19.66 1.68 2.89
CA TRP A 119 -19.66 0.72 1.79
C TRP A 119 -18.74 1.11 0.63
N GLY A 120 -18.73 2.39 0.26
CA GLY A 120 -17.83 2.90 -0.78
C GLY A 120 -16.35 2.70 -0.42
N GLN A 121 -15.96 3.02 0.81
CA GLN A 121 -14.61 2.82 1.31
C GLN A 121 -14.21 1.34 1.34
N ARG A 122 -15.11 0.44 1.78
CA ARG A 122 -14.85 -1.00 1.78
C ARG A 122 -14.54 -1.53 0.37
N ILE A 123 -15.37 -1.16 -0.60
CA ILE A 123 -15.19 -1.60 -1.99
C ILE A 123 -13.90 -1.00 -2.59
N MET A 124 -13.61 0.27 -2.32
CA MET A 124 -12.39 0.91 -2.84
C MET A 124 -11.12 0.28 -2.25
N TYR A 125 -11.04 0.12 -0.93
CA TYR A 125 -9.89 -0.54 -0.30
C TYR A 125 -9.73 -1.98 -0.76
N PHE A 126 -10.83 -2.74 -0.77
CA PHE A 126 -10.80 -4.12 -1.25
C PHE A 126 -10.38 -4.22 -2.72
N GLY A 127 -10.91 -3.36 -3.59
CA GLY A 127 -10.53 -3.31 -5.01
C GLY A 127 -9.04 -3.02 -5.22
N THR A 128 -8.49 -2.07 -4.44
CA THR A 128 -7.05 -1.77 -4.47
C THR A 128 -6.22 -2.97 -4.04
N MET A 129 -6.58 -3.63 -2.94
CA MET A 129 -5.88 -4.83 -2.47
C MET A 129 -6.04 -6.01 -3.44
N TRP A 130 -7.24 -6.21 -3.98
CA TRP A 130 -7.55 -7.26 -4.95
C TRP A 130 -6.74 -7.12 -6.24
N SER A 131 -6.37 -5.90 -6.63
CA SER A 131 -5.60 -5.66 -7.86
C SER A 131 -4.24 -6.37 -7.86
N TYR A 132 -3.65 -6.64 -6.69
CA TYR A 132 -2.41 -7.41 -6.57
C TYR A 132 -2.57 -8.90 -6.89
N LEU A 133 -3.81 -9.42 -6.88
CA LEU A 133 -4.11 -10.78 -7.32
C LEU A 133 -4.28 -10.90 -8.84
N ALA A 134 -4.19 -9.79 -9.57
CA ALA A 134 -4.32 -9.79 -11.04
C ALA A 134 -3.24 -10.65 -11.74
N GLY A 135 -2.10 -10.91 -11.08
CA GLY A 135 -1.09 -11.84 -11.57
C GLY A 135 -1.64 -13.23 -11.86
N PHE A 136 -2.54 -13.74 -11.01
CA PHE A 136 -3.17 -15.05 -11.23
C PHE A 136 -4.03 -15.07 -12.51
N ALA A 137 -4.68 -13.96 -12.86
CA ALA A 137 -5.38 -13.86 -14.14
C ALA A 137 -4.41 -13.96 -15.33
N GLY A 138 -3.20 -13.42 -15.20
CA GLY A 138 -2.13 -13.54 -16.19
C GLY A 138 -1.76 -15.00 -16.47
N ILE A 139 -1.68 -15.85 -15.44
CA ILE A 139 -1.44 -17.29 -15.60
C ILE A 139 -2.54 -17.91 -16.47
N VAL A 140 -3.81 -17.61 -16.19
CA VAL A 140 -4.95 -18.13 -16.96
C VAL A 140 -4.88 -17.68 -18.42
N TYR A 141 -4.53 -16.42 -18.67
CA TYR A 141 -4.40 -15.89 -20.02
C TYR A 141 -3.27 -16.57 -20.83
N ILE A 142 -2.18 -16.95 -20.17
CA ILE A 142 -1.07 -17.68 -20.82
C ILE A 142 -1.43 -19.17 -20.95
N ALA A 143 -2.00 -19.76 -19.91
CA ALA A 143 -2.35 -21.20 -19.93
C ALA A 143 -3.43 -21.53 -20.97
N ALA A 144 -4.38 -20.64 -21.19
CA ALA A 144 -5.50 -20.90 -22.12
C ALA A 144 -5.04 -21.20 -23.55
N PRO A 145 -4.21 -20.36 -24.23
CA PRO A 145 -3.70 -20.71 -25.56
C PRO A 145 -2.78 -21.92 -25.55
N VAL A 146 -1.98 -22.13 -24.50
CA VAL A 146 -1.10 -23.32 -24.38
C VAL A 146 -1.95 -24.60 -24.32
N LEU A 147 -2.99 -24.63 -23.49
CA LEU A 147 -3.91 -25.76 -23.39
C LEU A 147 -4.62 -26.03 -24.70
N TYR A 148 -5.02 -25.01 -25.43
CA TYR A 148 -5.63 -25.15 -26.72
C TYR A 148 -4.66 -25.76 -27.75
N LEU A 149 -3.44 -25.23 -27.83
CA LEU A 149 -2.46 -25.68 -28.83
C LEU A 149 -1.92 -27.10 -28.53
N THR A 150 -1.81 -27.49 -27.26
CA THR A 150 -1.23 -28.78 -26.86
C THR A 150 -2.27 -29.91 -26.77
N PHE A 151 -3.45 -29.59 -26.25
CA PHE A 151 -4.48 -30.58 -25.92
C PHE A 151 -5.76 -30.42 -26.71
N GLY A 152 -5.89 -29.39 -27.55
CA GLY A 152 -7.12 -29.10 -28.30
C GLY A 152 -8.27 -28.64 -27.41
N VAL A 153 -8.03 -28.38 -26.13
CA VAL A 153 -9.05 -27.89 -25.18
C VAL A 153 -9.32 -26.42 -25.45
N MET A 154 -10.55 -26.10 -25.80
CA MET A 154 -10.98 -24.73 -26.07
C MET A 154 -11.59 -24.11 -24.81
N PRO A 155 -10.85 -23.29 -24.02
CA PRO A 155 -11.35 -22.74 -22.77
C PRO A 155 -12.50 -21.74 -22.96
N VAL A 156 -12.52 -21.04 -24.11
CA VAL A 156 -13.53 -20.04 -24.43
C VAL A 156 -13.91 -20.16 -25.91
N GLN A 157 -15.19 -20.25 -26.20
CA GLN A 157 -15.70 -20.21 -27.58
C GLN A 157 -15.77 -18.77 -28.08
N ALA A 158 -14.60 -18.18 -28.35
CA ALA A 158 -14.46 -16.77 -28.66
C ALA A 158 -15.00 -16.34 -30.04
N TRP A 159 -15.31 -17.30 -30.92
CA TRP A 159 -15.83 -17.01 -32.28
C TRP A 159 -17.36 -17.19 -32.38
N SER A 160 -18.07 -17.15 -31.27
CA SER A 160 -19.53 -17.16 -31.26
C SER A 160 -20.12 -15.76 -31.25
N VAL A 161 -21.30 -15.60 -31.89
CA VAL A 161 -22.04 -14.33 -31.84
C VAL A 161 -22.37 -13.93 -30.40
N ASP A 162 -22.69 -14.91 -29.56
CA ASP A 162 -23.01 -14.69 -28.15
C ASP A 162 -21.79 -14.13 -27.36
N PHE A 163 -20.58 -14.63 -27.67
CA PHE A 163 -19.36 -14.05 -27.10
C PHE A 163 -19.18 -12.57 -27.45
N PHE A 164 -19.27 -12.23 -28.73
CA PHE A 164 -19.09 -10.84 -29.17
C PHE A 164 -20.21 -9.92 -28.68
N ALA A 165 -21.44 -10.41 -28.62
CA ALA A 165 -22.57 -9.64 -28.10
C ALA A 165 -22.39 -9.25 -26.62
N ARG A 166 -21.65 -10.04 -25.84
CA ARG A 166 -21.34 -9.73 -24.43
C ARG A 166 -20.01 -9.00 -24.28
N PHE A 167 -18.99 -9.43 -25.02
CA PHE A 167 -17.65 -8.90 -24.92
C PHE A 167 -17.54 -7.44 -25.41
N ILE A 168 -18.17 -7.11 -26.54
CA ILE A 168 -18.07 -5.76 -27.10
C ILE A 168 -18.64 -4.68 -26.16
N PRO A 169 -19.87 -4.83 -25.64
CA PRO A 169 -20.40 -3.86 -24.67
C PRO A 169 -19.53 -3.74 -23.41
N PHE A 170 -19.06 -4.87 -22.86
CA PHE A 170 -18.16 -4.88 -21.71
C PHE A 170 -16.88 -4.11 -22.01
N PHE A 171 -16.23 -4.40 -23.14
CA PHE A 171 -14.99 -3.75 -23.55
C PHE A 171 -15.17 -2.24 -23.73
N LEU A 172 -16.21 -1.83 -24.44
CA LEU A 172 -16.50 -0.41 -24.69
C LEU A 172 -16.83 0.34 -23.41
N LEU A 173 -17.64 -0.24 -22.51
CA LEU A 173 -17.97 0.36 -21.23
C LEU A 173 -16.73 0.48 -20.33
N ASN A 174 -15.85 -0.52 -20.37
CA ASN A 174 -14.61 -0.48 -19.63
C ASN A 174 -13.67 0.63 -20.16
N GLN A 175 -13.53 0.78 -21.48
CA GLN A 175 -12.76 1.88 -22.07
C GLN A 175 -13.38 3.25 -21.75
N LEU A 176 -14.69 3.36 -21.79
CA LEU A 176 -15.39 4.59 -21.42
C LEU A 176 -15.17 4.93 -19.94
N LEU A 177 -15.24 3.93 -19.04
CA LEU A 177 -14.94 4.11 -17.63
C LEU A 177 -13.53 4.66 -17.42
N PHE A 178 -12.52 4.06 -18.07
CA PHE A 178 -11.15 4.56 -17.99
C PHE A 178 -11.01 5.98 -18.53
N LEU A 179 -11.67 6.30 -19.64
CA LEU A 179 -11.65 7.65 -20.21
C LEU A 179 -12.21 8.69 -19.24
N VAL A 180 -13.33 8.37 -18.60
CA VAL A 180 -14.00 9.27 -17.63
C VAL A 180 -13.15 9.41 -16.37
N VAL A 181 -12.69 8.31 -15.77
CA VAL A 181 -11.92 8.32 -14.52
C VAL A 181 -10.55 8.99 -14.71
N ALA A 182 -9.92 8.79 -15.87
CA ALA A 182 -8.62 9.40 -16.17
C ALA A 182 -8.74 10.84 -16.71
N ASN A 183 -9.95 11.40 -16.73
CA ASN A 183 -10.22 12.75 -17.25
C ASN A 183 -9.62 12.96 -18.65
N GLY A 184 -9.84 11.99 -19.56
CA GLY A 184 -9.34 12.01 -20.94
C GLY A 184 -7.84 11.70 -21.12
N ARG A 185 -7.10 11.42 -20.06
CA ARG A 185 -5.67 11.03 -20.16
C ARG A 185 -5.55 9.61 -20.69
N PRO A 186 -4.56 9.32 -21.57
CA PRO A 186 -4.36 7.98 -22.10
C PRO A 186 -3.87 7.00 -21.01
N THR A 187 -4.67 5.99 -20.73
CA THR A 187 -4.35 4.96 -19.69
C THR A 187 -3.73 3.69 -20.25
N TRP A 188 -3.67 3.54 -21.59
CA TRP A 188 -3.21 2.33 -22.24
C TRP A 188 -1.77 1.93 -21.89
N ARG A 189 -0.86 2.90 -21.66
CA ARG A 189 0.51 2.63 -21.20
C ARG A 189 0.50 2.02 -19.79
N GLY A 190 -0.35 2.54 -18.90
CA GLY A 190 -0.51 1.97 -17.56
C GLY A 190 -1.02 0.52 -17.60
N ALA A 191 -1.96 0.22 -18.49
CA ALA A 191 -2.46 -1.13 -18.70
C ALA A 191 -1.36 -2.08 -19.23
N GLN A 192 -0.53 -1.61 -20.16
CA GLN A 192 0.62 -2.39 -20.67
C GLN A 192 1.65 -2.66 -19.56
N TYR A 193 1.97 -1.65 -18.73
CA TYR A 193 2.86 -1.82 -17.58
C TYR A 193 2.29 -2.83 -16.58
N SER A 194 1.01 -2.75 -16.27
CA SER A 194 0.35 -3.69 -15.37
C SER A 194 0.39 -5.12 -15.91
N LEU A 195 0.20 -5.28 -17.22
CA LEU A 195 0.30 -6.58 -17.86
C LEU A 195 1.75 -7.11 -17.88
N ALA A 196 2.73 -6.26 -18.12
CA ALA A 196 4.15 -6.65 -18.12
C ALA A 196 4.65 -7.04 -16.71
N LEU A 197 4.06 -6.44 -15.67
CA LEU A 197 4.43 -6.69 -14.28
C LEU A 197 3.68 -7.86 -13.64
N PHE A 198 2.76 -8.53 -14.35
CA PHE A 198 1.99 -9.63 -13.75
C PHE A 198 2.85 -10.74 -13.12
N PRO A 199 4.04 -11.11 -13.64
CA PRO A 199 4.87 -12.15 -13.00
C PRO A 199 5.42 -11.74 -11.63
N VAL A 200 5.43 -10.45 -11.33
CA VAL A 200 5.88 -9.91 -10.04
C VAL A 200 4.82 -10.10 -8.94
N TRP A 201 3.56 -10.29 -9.34
CA TRP A 201 2.42 -10.42 -8.43
C TRP A 201 2.04 -11.88 -8.13
N ILE A 202 2.79 -12.84 -8.69
CA ILE A 202 2.64 -14.27 -8.46
C ILE A 202 3.68 -14.76 -7.48
#